data_95478401cd21672f89e3ea2193e8264e
#
_entry.id   95478401cd21672f89e3ea2193e8264e
#
_cell.length_a   1.000
_cell.length_b   1.000
_cell.length_c   1.000
_cell.angle_alpha   90.00
_cell.angle_beta   90.00
_cell.angle_gamma   90.00
#
_symmetry.space_group_name_H-M   'P 1'
#
loop_
_entity.id
_entity.type
_entity.pdbx_description
1 polymer ?
#
loop_
_entity_poly.entity_id
_entity_poly.type
_entity_poly.pdbx_seq_one_letter_code
_entity_poly.pdbx_strand_id
1 'polypeptide(L)'
;MDDSIGVKRHWIWQGAFVLILAGVITKILSAVYRVPFQNIVGDVGFYIYQQVYPFLGIAVMLSTSGFPVIISKLMNDYSEKNHHTILKISALFLSLIGILLFLCLYLGAVPIALFMGDSHLAVLIQVTAYAFLLFPFVALLRGGFQGRHEMLPSALSQMTEQFLRVAVLLGLSFWLVKKGASLYTAGAAAASGSLAGSLVALMILGFFWFKTNRDNQTDRQNENVITTKELTKKLLLYSVTICVSSLLLLFIQLVDALNLYALLSGGEASEEAKRLKGIYDRGQPLLQLGSIFAVSIATSLVPYISMAVKNNELKIMKEKITSSLKLCLVLGTGASAGLICILKPVNIMLFQNGEGTGALQVFSCSILFASMAVTAAAVLQGAGYTVFPAIAVGAGVAVKWVLNTLLVPRYGIEGASLATVASFAAVAGLNLYQLRQKEWLDKLRGVLIPIIGSALLMSAVLLAYTRLWTFLFPATGRGAAVIESLSAVAIGGAVFIYCMMRLGIFTDEELNSVPFGSKLSKFMRRREQNGG
;
A
#
# COMPACT_ATOMS: atom_id res chain seq x y z
N MET A 1 -19.19 -28.71 26.02
CA MET A 1 -17.89 -28.60 25.36
C MET A 1 -17.95 -27.79 24.04
N ASP A 2 -19.12 -27.61 23.44
CA ASP A 2 -19.31 -26.87 22.18
C ASP A 2 -19.36 -25.33 22.33
N ASP A 3 -19.85 -24.80 23.44
CA ASP A 3 -19.95 -23.34 23.67
C ASP A 3 -18.59 -22.63 23.78
N SER A 4 -17.56 -23.31 24.29
CA SER A 4 -16.22 -22.73 24.42
C SER A 4 -15.49 -22.56 23.07
N ILE A 5 -15.81 -23.40 22.07
CA ILE A 5 -15.25 -23.33 20.72
C ILE A 5 -15.91 -22.19 19.93
N GLY A 6 -17.21 -22.01 20.09
CA GLY A 6 -17.95 -20.91 19.47
C GLY A 6 -17.52 -19.53 19.96
N VAL A 7 -17.35 -19.38 21.27
CA VAL A 7 -16.89 -18.13 21.91
C VAL A 7 -15.45 -17.79 21.49
N LYS A 8 -14.52 -18.75 21.53
CA LYS A 8 -13.13 -18.51 21.05
C LYS A 8 -13.09 -18.12 19.57
N ARG A 9 -13.89 -18.73 18.72
CA ARG A 9 -13.97 -18.41 17.29
C ARG A 9 -14.49 -17.00 17.06
N HIS A 10 -15.45 -16.53 17.81
CA HIS A 10 -15.99 -15.16 17.73
C HIS A 10 -14.95 -14.10 18.12
N TRP A 11 -14.17 -14.31 19.17
CA TRP A 11 -13.11 -13.40 19.62
C TRP A 11 -11.95 -13.30 18.63
N ILE A 12 -11.56 -14.40 17.97
CA ILE A 12 -10.51 -14.41 16.95
C ILE A 12 -10.93 -13.57 15.75
N TRP A 13 -12.17 -13.69 15.28
CA TRP A 13 -12.69 -12.89 14.18
C TRP A 13 -12.79 -11.41 14.53
N GLN A 14 -13.19 -11.06 15.72
CA GLN A 14 -13.21 -9.69 16.21
C GLN A 14 -11.81 -9.07 16.25
N GLY A 15 -10.82 -9.80 16.75
CA GLY A 15 -9.42 -9.33 16.78
C GLY A 15 -8.84 -9.10 15.38
N ALA A 16 -9.04 -10.04 14.45
CA ALA A 16 -8.60 -9.90 13.07
C ALA A 16 -9.27 -8.69 12.38
N PHE A 17 -10.58 -8.48 12.60
CA PHE A 17 -11.30 -7.34 12.07
C PHE A 17 -10.74 -6.00 12.58
N VAL A 18 -10.43 -5.91 13.87
CA VAL A 18 -9.83 -4.70 14.48
C VAL A 18 -8.47 -4.38 13.83
N LEU A 19 -7.63 -5.40 13.58
CA LEU A 19 -6.33 -5.21 12.93
C LEU A 19 -6.48 -4.77 11.46
N ILE A 20 -7.43 -5.35 10.72
CA ILE A 20 -7.74 -4.95 9.33
C ILE A 20 -8.23 -3.49 9.30
N LEU A 21 -9.15 -3.13 10.19
CA LEU A 21 -9.67 -1.76 10.28
C LEU A 21 -8.56 -0.76 10.63
N ALA A 22 -7.71 -1.08 11.60
CA ALA A 22 -6.54 -0.28 11.93
C ALA A 22 -5.61 -0.11 10.71
N GLY A 23 -5.37 -1.18 9.95
CA GLY A 23 -4.59 -1.15 8.72
C GLY A 23 -5.19 -0.25 7.64
N VAL A 24 -6.51 -0.27 7.45
CA VAL A 24 -7.21 0.62 6.50
C VAL A 24 -7.11 2.08 6.95
N ILE A 25 -7.40 2.38 8.23
CA ILE A 25 -7.31 3.74 8.78
C ILE A 25 -5.89 4.30 8.63
N THR A 26 -4.86 3.51 8.96
CA THR A 26 -3.47 3.96 8.84
C THR A 26 -3.08 4.23 7.39
N LYS A 27 -3.58 3.46 6.42
CA LYS A 27 -3.33 3.69 4.99
C LYS A 27 -4.05 4.92 4.47
N ILE A 28 -5.30 5.15 4.87
CA ILE A 28 -6.04 6.38 4.53
C ILE A 28 -5.29 7.59 5.08
N LEU A 29 -4.92 7.56 6.36
CA LEU A 29 -4.18 8.64 7.00
C LEU A 29 -2.82 8.87 6.31
N SER A 30 -2.13 7.78 5.90
CA SER A 30 -0.86 7.83 5.17
C SER A 30 -0.97 8.44 3.77
N ALA A 31 -2.11 8.35 3.11
CA ALA A 31 -2.34 8.99 1.81
C ALA A 31 -2.78 10.45 1.99
N VAL A 32 -3.71 10.69 2.93
CA VAL A 32 -4.36 12.00 3.10
C VAL A 32 -3.39 13.07 3.63
N TYR A 33 -2.48 12.75 4.56
CA TYR A 33 -1.56 13.76 5.11
C TYR A 33 -0.62 14.38 4.07
N ARG A 34 -0.35 13.68 2.97
CA ARG A 34 0.55 14.17 1.92
C ARG A 34 0.02 15.41 1.23
N VAL A 35 -1.30 15.57 1.15
CA VAL A 35 -1.92 16.76 0.56
C VAL A 35 -1.67 18.01 1.42
N PRO A 36 -2.05 18.09 2.70
CA PRO A 36 -1.72 19.24 3.52
C PRO A 36 -0.21 19.45 3.68
N PHE A 37 0.60 18.38 3.69
CA PHE A 37 2.04 18.50 3.73
C PHE A 37 2.59 19.23 2.49
N GLN A 38 2.19 18.80 1.28
CA GLN A 38 2.59 19.48 0.03
C GLN A 38 2.11 20.94 0.01
N ASN A 39 0.90 21.23 0.50
CA ASN A 39 0.40 22.61 0.58
C ASN A 39 1.20 23.49 1.56
N ILE A 40 1.87 22.89 2.57
CA ILE A 40 2.74 23.61 3.52
C ILE A 40 4.13 23.86 2.93
N VAL A 41 4.74 22.83 2.32
CA VAL A 41 6.16 22.88 1.91
C VAL A 41 6.36 23.17 0.42
N GLY A 42 5.28 23.20 -0.38
CA GLY A 42 5.33 23.33 -1.83
C GLY A 42 5.89 22.09 -2.53
N ASP A 43 6.01 22.16 -3.87
CA ASP A 43 6.45 21.00 -4.66
C ASP A 43 7.91 20.63 -4.41
N VAL A 44 8.79 21.61 -4.22
CA VAL A 44 10.21 21.34 -3.91
C VAL A 44 10.36 20.69 -2.54
N GLY A 45 9.67 21.18 -1.51
CA GLY A 45 9.69 20.54 -0.19
C GLY A 45 9.06 19.15 -0.20
N PHE A 46 8.02 18.96 -1.00
CA PHE A 46 7.39 17.66 -1.20
C PHE A 46 8.35 16.67 -1.89
N TYR A 47 9.07 17.11 -2.93
CA TYR A 47 10.16 16.36 -3.55
C TYR A 47 11.18 15.91 -2.50
N ILE A 48 11.72 16.83 -1.69
CA ILE A 48 12.76 16.52 -0.69
C ILE A 48 12.32 15.38 0.25
N TYR A 49 11.10 15.43 0.76
CA TYR A 49 10.57 14.39 1.64
C TYR A 49 10.30 13.08 0.89
N GLN A 50 9.73 13.14 -0.32
CA GLN A 50 9.39 11.96 -1.10
C GLN A 50 10.63 11.19 -1.60
N GLN A 51 11.79 11.87 -1.73
CA GLN A 51 13.06 11.22 -2.05
C GLN A 51 13.51 10.24 -0.96
N VAL A 52 13.26 10.55 0.31
CA VAL A 52 13.65 9.68 1.43
C VAL A 52 12.53 8.80 1.96
N TYR A 53 11.29 9.10 1.56
CA TYR A 53 10.11 8.34 2.00
C TYR A 53 10.17 6.82 1.70
N PRO A 54 10.67 6.32 0.57
CA PRO A 54 10.77 4.89 0.32
C PRO A 54 11.59 4.15 1.37
N PHE A 55 12.67 4.73 1.87
CA PHE A 55 13.47 4.12 2.94
C PHE A 55 12.67 4.03 4.24
N LEU A 56 11.98 5.12 4.64
CA LEU A 56 11.06 5.11 5.78
C LEU A 56 9.92 4.11 5.60
N GLY A 57 9.33 4.10 4.41
CA GLY A 57 8.24 3.20 4.06
C GLY A 57 8.64 1.72 4.18
N ILE A 58 9.86 1.36 3.76
CA ILE A 58 10.40 0.01 3.92
C ILE A 58 10.49 -0.36 5.40
N ALA A 59 11.07 0.48 6.26
CA ALA A 59 11.17 0.20 7.70
C ALA A 59 9.78 0.01 8.33
N VAL A 60 8.81 0.86 7.96
CA VAL A 60 7.41 0.76 8.43
C VAL A 60 6.73 -0.51 7.95
N MET A 61 6.85 -0.87 6.68
CA MET A 61 6.25 -2.10 6.14
C MET A 61 6.86 -3.35 6.76
N LEU A 62 8.19 -3.36 6.98
CA LEU A 62 8.85 -4.46 7.68
C LEU A 62 8.34 -4.62 9.11
N SER A 63 8.04 -3.50 9.81
CA SER A 63 7.52 -3.52 11.19
C SER A 63 6.02 -3.74 11.31
N THR A 64 5.24 -3.62 10.23
CA THR A 64 3.78 -3.75 10.28
C THR A 64 3.24 -4.99 9.58
N SER A 65 3.67 -5.26 8.34
CA SER A 65 3.11 -6.30 7.47
C SER A 65 4.13 -7.35 7.02
N GLY A 66 5.42 -7.10 7.20
CA GLY A 66 6.48 -8.04 6.85
C GLY A 66 6.73 -9.05 7.97
N PHE A 67 7.64 -8.71 8.87
CA PHE A 67 8.09 -9.62 9.94
C PHE A 67 7.02 -10.01 10.96
N PRO A 68 6.06 -9.17 11.34
CA PRO A 68 5.00 -9.61 12.26
C PRO A 68 4.22 -10.81 11.73
N VAL A 69 3.91 -10.83 10.44
CA VAL A 69 3.22 -11.95 9.79
C VAL A 69 4.08 -13.21 9.80
N ILE A 70 5.39 -13.08 9.53
CA ILE A 70 6.33 -14.21 9.53
C ILE A 70 6.45 -14.80 10.93
N ILE A 71 6.64 -13.96 11.96
CA ILE A 71 6.77 -14.39 13.36
C ILE A 71 5.47 -15.07 13.83
N SER A 72 4.32 -14.43 13.56
CA SER A 72 3.01 -14.99 13.87
C SER A 72 2.80 -16.37 13.20
N LYS A 73 3.16 -16.51 11.92
CA LYS A 73 3.10 -17.78 11.21
C LYS A 73 3.98 -18.84 11.88
N LEU A 74 5.23 -18.51 12.19
CA LEU A 74 6.14 -19.44 12.84
C LEU A 74 5.63 -19.86 14.24
N MET A 75 5.06 -18.92 15.01
CA MET A 75 4.46 -19.26 16.31
C MET A 75 3.25 -20.19 16.16
N ASN A 76 2.46 -20.06 15.09
CA ASN A 76 1.31 -20.93 14.84
C ASN A 76 1.69 -22.29 14.22
N ASP A 77 2.83 -22.36 13.51
CA ASP A 77 3.33 -23.61 12.92
C ASP A 77 3.97 -24.53 13.97
N TYR A 78 4.35 -23.99 15.14
CA TYR A 78 5.04 -24.72 16.19
C TYR A 78 4.29 -24.61 17.55
N SER A 79 4.54 -25.57 18.44
CA SER A 79 3.89 -25.60 19.76
C SER A 79 4.22 -24.35 20.62
N GLU A 80 3.35 -24.01 21.54
CA GLU A 80 3.50 -22.84 22.44
C GLU A 80 4.82 -22.89 23.24
N LYS A 81 5.33 -24.06 23.58
CA LYS A 81 6.62 -24.25 24.26
C LYS A 81 7.81 -23.66 23.48
N ASN A 82 7.72 -23.62 22.15
CA ASN A 82 8.75 -23.07 21.27
C ASN A 82 8.66 -21.57 21.07
N HIS A 83 7.59 -20.91 21.51
CA HIS A 83 7.35 -19.47 21.27
C HIS A 83 8.49 -18.59 21.78
N HIS A 84 9.02 -18.89 22.99
CA HIS A 84 10.16 -18.14 23.53
C HIS A 84 11.41 -18.26 22.67
N THR A 85 11.71 -19.47 22.18
CA THR A 85 12.87 -19.74 21.30
C THR A 85 12.68 -19.04 19.95
N ILE A 86 11.48 -19.10 19.38
CA ILE A 86 11.13 -18.38 18.13
C ILE A 86 11.34 -16.87 18.29
N LEU A 87 10.82 -16.28 19.36
CA LEU A 87 10.96 -14.86 19.63
C LEU A 87 12.43 -14.46 19.86
N LYS A 88 13.20 -15.24 20.60
CA LYS A 88 14.63 -14.98 20.86
C LYS A 88 15.46 -15.02 19.58
N ILE A 89 15.27 -16.05 18.73
CA ILE A 89 16.00 -16.18 17.46
C ILE A 89 15.55 -15.09 16.50
N SER A 90 14.25 -14.80 16.42
CA SER A 90 13.72 -13.71 15.61
C SER A 90 14.26 -12.35 16.06
N ALA A 91 14.37 -12.11 17.37
CA ALA A 91 14.95 -10.87 17.90
C ALA A 91 16.40 -10.69 17.45
N LEU A 92 17.24 -11.73 17.57
CA LEU A 92 18.63 -11.68 17.12
C LEU A 92 18.72 -11.45 15.61
N PHE A 93 17.95 -12.20 14.82
CA PHE A 93 17.93 -12.11 13.36
C PHE A 93 17.49 -10.72 12.88
N LEU A 94 16.39 -10.20 13.42
CA LEU A 94 15.87 -8.88 13.06
C LEU A 94 16.80 -7.76 13.49
N SER A 95 17.40 -7.85 14.70
CA SER A 95 18.36 -6.85 15.17
C SER A 95 19.59 -6.81 14.29
N LEU A 96 20.10 -7.98 13.84
CA LEU A 96 21.24 -8.04 12.92
C LEU A 96 20.90 -7.39 11.57
N ILE A 97 19.74 -7.68 11.00
CA ILE A 97 19.26 -7.04 9.75
C ILE A 97 19.08 -5.54 9.97
N GLY A 98 18.46 -5.14 11.08
CA GLY A 98 18.24 -3.72 11.40
C GLY A 98 19.53 -2.93 11.50
N ILE A 99 20.52 -3.46 12.21
CA ILE A 99 21.85 -2.85 12.32
C ILE A 99 22.54 -2.79 10.95
N LEU A 100 22.48 -3.87 10.16
CA LEU A 100 23.06 -3.89 8.83
C LEU A 100 22.46 -2.82 7.92
N LEU A 101 21.12 -2.75 7.86
CA LEU A 101 20.41 -1.75 7.06
C LEU A 101 20.66 -0.32 7.56
N PHE A 102 20.71 -0.12 8.88
CA PHE A 102 21.09 1.16 9.48
C PHE A 102 22.49 1.58 9.03
N LEU A 103 23.49 0.71 9.18
CA LEU A 103 24.87 1.00 8.80
C LEU A 103 24.99 1.27 7.30
N CYS A 104 24.35 0.46 6.45
CA CYS A 104 24.33 0.66 5.01
C CYS A 104 23.76 2.03 4.61
N LEU A 105 22.63 2.46 5.23
CA LEU A 105 22.03 3.75 4.93
C LEU A 105 22.75 4.91 5.59
N TYR A 106 23.19 4.77 6.84
CA TYR A 106 23.84 5.86 7.58
C TYR A 106 25.22 6.19 7.01
N LEU A 107 26.05 5.16 6.79
CA LEU A 107 27.37 5.31 6.19
C LEU A 107 27.30 5.56 4.68
N GLY A 108 26.31 4.97 4.02
CA GLY A 108 26.04 5.14 2.60
C GLY A 108 25.25 6.42 2.25
N ALA A 109 24.86 7.25 3.23
CA ALA A 109 23.99 8.40 3.00
C ALA A 109 24.55 9.39 1.97
N VAL A 110 25.84 9.72 2.05
CA VAL A 110 26.48 10.64 1.11
C VAL A 110 26.56 10.06 -0.31
N PRO A 111 27.13 8.86 -0.54
CA PRO A 111 27.15 8.27 -1.88
C PRO A 111 25.74 8.03 -2.45
N ILE A 112 24.75 7.65 -1.63
CA ILE A 112 23.36 7.50 -2.08
C ILE A 112 22.78 8.86 -2.51
N ALA A 113 22.97 9.92 -1.71
CA ALA A 113 22.49 11.25 -2.04
C ALA A 113 23.12 11.79 -3.33
N LEU A 114 24.42 11.57 -3.52
CA LEU A 114 25.13 11.92 -4.78
C LEU A 114 24.60 11.13 -5.97
N PHE A 115 24.34 9.83 -5.79
CA PHE A 115 23.74 9.00 -6.83
C PHE A 115 22.33 9.46 -7.19
N MET A 116 21.54 9.94 -6.22
CA MET A 116 20.22 10.54 -6.42
C MET A 116 20.29 11.92 -7.09
N GLY A 117 21.48 12.52 -7.23
CA GLY A 117 21.72 13.82 -7.85
C GLY A 117 21.55 15.02 -6.92
N ASP A 118 21.29 14.82 -5.61
CA ASP A 118 21.08 15.89 -4.63
C ASP A 118 21.81 15.59 -3.31
N SER A 119 23.01 16.14 -3.15
CA SER A 119 23.88 15.90 -1.99
C SER A 119 23.26 16.34 -0.65
N HIS A 120 22.33 17.31 -0.67
CA HIS A 120 21.66 17.79 0.55
C HIS A 120 20.72 16.75 1.16
N LEU A 121 20.33 15.71 0.42
CA LEU A 121 19.53 14.61 0.94
C LEU A 121 20.27 13.72 1.94
N ALA A 122 21.61 13.79 2.01
CA ALA A 122 22.42 12.93 2.88
C ALA A 122 21.96 13.00 4.35
N VAL A 123 21.68 14.19 4.88
CA VAL A 123 21.21 14.39 6.25
C VAL A 123 19.83 13.71 6.46
N LEU A 124 18.93 13.82 5.48
CA LEU A 124 17.62 13.19 5.56
C LEU A 124 17.74 11.66 5.53
N ILE A 125 18.63 11.13 4.69
CA ILE A 125 18.90 9.67 4.61
C ILE A 125 19.44 9.19 5.95
N GLN A 126 20.37 9.93 6.59
CA GLN A 126 20.89 9.60 7.91
C GLN A 126 19.78 9.59 8.96
N VAL A 127 18.89 10.59 8.98
CA VAL A 127 17.74 10.62 9.90
C VAL A 127 16.82 9.41 9.65
N THR A 128 16.55 9.07 8.40
CA THR A 128 15.68 7.92 8.07
C THR A 128 16.33 6.59 8.44
N ALA A 129 17.66 6.50 8.44
CA ALA A 129 18.37 5.28 8.81
C ALA A 129 18.02 4.81 10.24
N TYR A 130 17.81 5.73 11.20
CA TYR A 130 17.43 5.37 12.58
C TYR A 130 16.13 4.56 12.67
N ALA A 131 15.23 4.67 11.68
CA ALA A 131 14.03 3.84 11.66
C ALA A 131 14.35 2.34 11.59
N PHE A 132 15.49 1.98 10.98
CA PHE A 132 15.95 0.60 10.89
C PHE A 132 16.50 0.04 12.21
N LEU A 133 16.85 0.87 13.19
CA LEU A 133 17.15 0.41 14.54
C LEU A 133 15.91 0.13 15.37
N LEU A 134 14.78 0.80 15.06
CA LEU A 134 13.54 0.66 15.82
C LEU A 134 12.64 -0.45 15.30
N PHE A 135 12.63 -0.70 13.97
CA PHE A 135 11.71 -1.66 13.36
C PHE A 135 11.83 -3.09 13.92
N PRO A 136 13.02 -3.62 14.29
CA PRO A 136 13.13 -4.99 14.81
C PRO A 136 12.29 -5.21 16.07
N PHE A 137 12.33 -4.27 16.98
CA PHE A 137 11.62 -4.35 18.25
C PHE A 137 10.10 -4.23 18.05
N VAL A 138 9.67 -3.28 17.19
CA VAL A 138 8.26 -3.12 16.84
C VAL A 138 7.73 -4.38 16.15
N ALA A 139 8.47 -4.91 15.18
CA ALA A 139 8.10 -6.12 14.43
C ALA A 139 8.01 -7.35 15.34
N LEU A 140 8.98 -7.52 16.24
CA LEU A 140 9.03 -8.64 17.19
C LEU A 140 7.81 -8.64 18.12
N LEU A 141 7.52 -7.51 18.75
CA LEU A 141 6.41 -7.40 19.69
C LEU A 141 5.05 -7.56 18.99
N ARG A 142 4.87 -6.92 17.83
CA ARG A 142 3.64 -7.13 17.02
C ARG A 142 3.48 -8.57 16.60
N GLY A 143 4.54 -9.19 16.09
CA GLY A 143 4.53 -10.61 15.70
C GLY A 143 4.24 -11.54 16.85
N GLY A 144 4.80 -11.28 18.03
CA GLY A 144 4.55 -12.02 19.27
C GLY A 144 3.08 -11.94 19.71
N PHE A 145 2.47 -10.75 19.72
CA PHE A 145 1.05 -10.59 20.02
C PHE A 145 0.15 -11.24 18.97
N GLN A 146 0.44 -11.05 17.67
CA GLN A 146 -0.32 -11.69 16.60
C GLN A 146 -0.23 -13.22 16.64
N GLY A 147 0.94 -13.77 16.98
CA GLY A 147 1.15 -15.20 17.16
C GLY A 147 0.37 -15.80 18.33
N ARG A 148 0.08 -14.98 19.35
CA ARG A 148 -0.79 -15.35 20.49
C ARG A 148 -2.27 -15.05 20.23
N HIS A 149 -2.63 -14.63 19.02
CA HIS A 149 -3.97 -14.17 18.64
C HIS A 149 -4.46 -12.90 19.38
N GLU A 150 -3.55 -12.15 20.01
CA GLU A 150 -3.83 -10.88 20.68
C GLU A 150 -3.63 -9.71 19.70
N MET A 151 -4.65 -9.38 18.89
CA MET A 151 -4.54 -8.39 17.81
C MET A 151 -4.62 -6.94 18.29
N LEU A 152 -5.26 -6.68 19.44
CA LEU A 152 -5.54 -5.33 19.95
C LEU A 152 -4.25 -4.50 20.19
N PRO A 153 -3.18 -5.02 20.86
CA PRO A 153 -1.95 -4.26 21.05
C PRO A 153 -1.30 -3.87 19.73
N SER A 154 -1.30 -4.78 18.74
CA SER A 154 -0.78 -4.51 17.40
C SER A 154 -1.58 -3.41 16.71
N ALA A 155 -2.92 -3.46 16.74
CA ALA A 155 -3.79 -2.47 16.13
C ALA A 155 -3.62 -1.08 16.74
N LEU A 156 -3.65 -0.98 18.08
CA LEU A 156 -3.46 0.29 18.80
C LEU A 156 -2.09 0.89 18.52
N SER A 157 -1.03 0.08 18.54
CA SER A 157 0.32 0.55 18.25
C SER A 157 0.45 1.10 16.83
N GLN A 158 -0.19 0.48 15.83
CA GLN A 158 -0.17 0.95 14.45
C GLN A 158 -0.92 2.27 14.28
N MET A 159 -2.11 2.39 14.85
CA MET A 159 -2.92 3.61 14.76
C MET A 159 -2.21 4.78 15.44
N THR A 160 -1.70 4.59 16.65
CA THR A 160 -1.02 5.65 17.41
C THR A 160 0.30 6.05 16.76
N GLU A 161 1.08 5.08 16.25
CA GLU A 161 2.30 5.34 15.48
C GLU A 161 2.00 6.26 14.29
N GLN A 162 0.99 5.92 13.50
CA GLN A 162 0.65 6.69 12.30
C GLN A 162 0.10 8.07 12.65
N PHE A 163 -0.78 8.16 13.66
CA PHE A 163 -1.32 9.43 14.12
C PHE A 163 -0.20 10.38 14.59
N LEU A 164 0.69 9.90 15.44
CA LEU A 164 1.79 10.72 15.95
C LEU A 164 2.79 11.09 14.84
N ARG A 165 3.10 10.16 13.92
CA ARG A 165 3.91 10.46 12.75
C ARG A 165 3.34 11.64 11.97
N VAL A 166 2.05 11.60 11.65
CA VAL A 166 1.38 12.66 10.88
C VAL A 166 1.35 13.97 11.66
N ALA A 167 1.04 13.92 12.95
CA ALA A 167 1.00 15.11 13.81
C ALA A 167 2.37 15.82 13.89
N VAL A 168 3.43 15.05 14.14
CA VAL A 168 4.81 15.57 14.20
C VAL A 168 5.25 16.08 12.83
N LEU A 169 5.02 15.31 11.76
CA LEU A 169 5.37 15.68 10.40
C LEU A 169 4.72 17.01 10.00
N LEU A 170 3.41 17.15 10.14
CA LEU A 170 2.70 18.38 9.76
C LEU A 170 3.04 19.53 10.70
N GLY A 171 3.07 19.28 12.02
CA GLY A 171 3.32 20.31 13.02
C GLY A 171 4.73 20.91 12.92
N LEU A 172 5.76 20.06 12.87
CA LEU A 172 7.14 20.54 12.75
C LEU A 172 7.41 21.19 11.40
N SER A 173 6.90 20.63 10.30
CA SER A 173 7.10 21.23 8.98
C SER A 173 6.43 22.60 8.89
N PHE A 174 5.19 22.74 9.37
CA PHE A 174 4.49 24.02 9.41
C PHE A 174 5.27 25.07 10.23
N TRP A 175 5.74 24.67 11.43
CA TRP A 175 6.47 25.57 12.30
C TRP A 175 7.80 26.03 11.72
N LEU A 176 8.57 25.09 11.11
CA LEU A 176 9.88 25.39 10.51
C LEU A 176 9.74 26.25 9.25
N VAL A 177 8.79 25.94 8.38
CA VAL A 177 8.53 26.75 7.17
C VAL A 177 8.11 28.16 7.55
N LYS A 178 7.23 28.30 8.56
CA LYS A 178 6.81 29.62 9.06
C LYS A 178 7.97 30.43 9.66
N LYS A 179 8.98 29.76 10.24
CA LYS A 179 10.21 30.40 10.73
C LYS A 179 11.25 30.73 9.64
N GLY A 180 10.99 30.39 8.38
CA GLY A 180 11.93 30.59 7.28
C GLY A 180 13.11 29.60 7.27
N ALA A 181 12.98 28.44 7.95
CA ALA A 181 13.98 27.40 7.88
C ALA A 181 14.06 26.79 6.47
N SER A 182 15.21 26.18 6.13
CA SER A 182 15.38 25.55 4.83
C SER A 182 14.39 24.37 4.64
N LEU A 183 13.96 24.12 3.39
CA LEU A 183 13.08 23.01 3.07
C LEU A 183 13.72 21.64 3.39
N TYR A 184 15.05 21.52 3.35
CA TYR A 184 15.77 20.32 3.78
C TYR A 184 15.67 20.10 5.30
N THR A 185 15.75 21.18 6.09
CA THR A 185 15.54 21.09 7.55
C THR A 185 14.10 20.68 7.87
N ALA A 186 13.11 21.26 7.16
CA ALA A 186 11.72 20.88 7.29
C ALA A 186 11.46 19.42 6.87
N GLY A 187 12.10 18.95 5.81
CA GLY A 187 12.05 17.56 5.36
C GLY A 187 12.68 16.57 6.35
N ALA A 188 13.82 16.92 6.96
CA ALA A 188 14.46 16.10 8.01
C ALA A 188 13.57 16.01 9.26
N ALA A 189 12.96 17.14 9.67
CA ALA A 189 12.00 17.17 10.76
C ALA A 189 10.74 16.35 10.45
N ALA A 190 10.24 16.40 9.21
CA ALA A 190 9.14 15.55 8.75
C ALA A 190 9.51 14.06 8.87
N ALA A 191 10.72 13.67 8.47
CA ALA A 191 11.21 12.29 8.58
C ALA A 191 11.32 11.82 10.04
N SER A 192 11.70 12.71 10.99
CA SER A 192 11.78 12.40 12.41
C SER A 192 10.42 12.02 13.03
N GLY A 193 9.31 12.47 12.43
CA GLY A 193 7.95 12.06 12.82
C GLY A 193 7.76 10.55 12.79
N SER A 194 8.43 9.83 11.87
CA SER A 194 8.40 8.36 11.84
C SER A 194 9.12 7.75 13.04
N LEU A 195 10.23 8.34 13.48
CA LEU A 195 10.96 7.88 14.67
C LEU A 195 10.13 8.08 15.94
N ALA A 196 9.53 9.27 16.09
CA ALA A 196 8.64 9.56 17.22
C ALA A 196 7.45 8.59 17.26
N GLY A 197 6.83 8.31 16.11
CA GLY A 197 5.74 7.34 16.00
C GLY A 197 6.16 5.94 16.41
N SER A 198 7.31 5.46 15.91
CA SER A 198 7.81 4.12 16.26
C SER A 198 8.19 3.99 17.75
N LEU A 199 8.74 5.05 18.36
CA LEU A 199 9.03 5.06 19.80
C LEU A 199 7.74 4.91 20.63
N VAL A 200 6.68 5.64 20.28
CA VAL A 200 5.39 5.51 21.00
C VAL A 200 4.76 4.14 20.76
N ALA A 201 4.86 3.60 19.54
CA ALA A 201 4.45 2.23 19.27
C ALA A 201 5.16 1.22 20.19
N LEU A 202 6.48 1.39 20.39
CA LEU A 202 7.26 0.55 21.31
C LEU A 202 6.81 0.71 22.75
N MET A 203 6.52 1.92 23.22
CA MET A 203 6.01 2.16 24.58
C MET A 203 4.66 1.44 24.79
N ILE A 204 3.73 1.55 23.84
CA ILE A 204 2.43 0.87 23.90
C ILE A 204 2.61 -0.65 23.91
N LEU A 205 3.38 -1.19 22.98
CA LEU A 205 3.63 -2.63 22.88
C LEU A 205 4.34 -3.15 24.11
N GLY A 206 5.33 -2.42 24.64
CA GLY A 206 6.04 -2.74 25.88
C GLY A 206 5.10 -2.78 27.09
N PHE A 207 4.22 -1.78 27.22
CA PHE A 207 3.22 -1.75 28.28
C PHE A 207 2.34 -3.01 28.28
N PHE A 208 1.78 -3.37 27.13
CA PHE A 208 0.98 -4.59 27.01
C PHE A 208 1.80 -5.86 27.25
N TRP A 209 3.06 -5.89 26.78
CA TRP A 209 3.95 -7.04 26.97
C TRP A 209 4.25 -7.31 28.45
N PHE A 210 4.57 -6.27 29.23
CA PHE A 210 4.82 -6.40 30.66
C PHE A 210 3.55 -6.78 31.44
N LYS A 211 2.38 -6.29 31.02
CA LYS A 211 1.11 -6.63 31.63
C LYS A 211 0.76 -8.11 31.40
N THR A 212 0.88 -8.61 30.19
CA THR A 212 0.51 -9.99 29.82
C THR A 212 1.51 -11.02 30.40
N ASN A 213 2.81 -10.71 30.46
CA ASN A 213 3.81 -11.67 30.96
C ASN A 213 3.83 -11.80 32.47
N ARG A 214 3.16 -10.94 33.24
CA ARG A 214 3.02 -11.12 34.71
C ARG A 214 2.16 -12.32 35.05
N ASP A 215 1.23 -12.73 34.18
CA ASP A 215 0.27 -13.79 34.46
C ASP A 215 0.72 -15.18 33.98
N ASN A 216 1.78 -15.28 33.17
CA ASN A 216 2.23 -16.52 32.52
C ASN A 216 3.65 -16.92 32.93
N GLN A 217 3.82 -17.36 34.18
CA GLN A 217 4.98 -18.18 34.58
C GLN A 217 4.65 -19.66 34.35
N THR A 218 4.77 -20.14 33.12
CA THR A 218 4.60 -21.55 32.81
C THR A 218 5.93 -22.27 32.69
N ASP A 219 5.94 -23.43 33.32
CA ASP A 219 6.99 -24.42 33.49
C ASP A 219 7.85 -24.69 32.25
N ARG A 220 9.17 -24.56 32.42
CA ARG A 220 10.18 -24.91 31.43
C ARG A 220 10.45 -26.42 31.49
N GLN A 221 9.66 -27.23 30.80
CA GLN A 221 10.03 -28.62 30.58
C GLN A 221 10.51 -28.83 29.15
N ASN A 222 11.71 -29.44 29.09
CA ASN A 222 12.43 -29.81 27.86
C ASN A 222 11.64 -30.82 27.04
N GLU A 223 11.22 -30.43 25.82
CA GLU A 223 10.92 -31.38 24.75
C GLU A 223 11.00 -30.70 23.38
N ASN A 224 11.64 -31.37 22.42
CA ASN A 224 11.80 -31.05 20.99
C ASN A 224 12.12 -29.57 20.69
N VAL A 225 13.33 -29.17 21.00
CA VAL A 225 13.86 -27.84 20.69
C VAL A 225 14.09 -27.76 19.18
N ILE A 226 13.37 -26.85 18.52
CA ILE A 226 13.64 -26.51 17.13
C ILE A 226 15.11 -26.16 16.96
N THR A 227 15.76 -26.76 15.98
CA THR A 227 17.14 -26.43 15.65
C THR A 227 17.22 -24.96 15.18
N THR A 228 18.08 -24.16 15.83
CA THR A 228 18.31 -22.75 15.46
C THR A 228 18.57 -22.58 13.96
N LYS A 229 19.29 -23.51 13.35
CA LYS A 229 19.62 -23.50 11.92
C LYS A 229 18.36 -23.61 11.03
N GLU A 230 17.41 -24.47 11.37
CA GLU A 230 16.17 -24.65 10.60
C GLU A 230 15.29 -23.40 10.70
N LEU A 231 15.15 -22.85 11.90
CA LEU A 231 14.36 -21.65 12.12
C LEU A 231 14.95 -20.42 11.40
N THR A 232 16.28 -20.26 11.47
CA THR A 232 16.98 -19.18 10.74
C THR A 232 16.80 -19.32 9.23
N LYS A 233 16.88 -20.54 8.67
CA LYS A 233 16.64 -20.79 7.25
C LYS A 233 15.21 -20.43 6.83
N LYS A 234 14.20 -20.78 7.64
CA LYS A 234 12.79 -20.41 7.39
C LYS A 234 12.58 -18.89 7.49
N LEU A 235 13.17 -18.24 8.52
CA LEU A 235 13.14 -16.79 8.65
C LEU A 235 13.73 -16.11 7.43
N LEU A 236 14.91 -16.53 6.97
CA LEU A 236 15.56 -15.95 5.79
C LEU A 236 14.71 -16.12 4.53
N LEU A 237 14.19 -17.33 4.27
CA LEU A 237 13.36 -17.61 3.10
C LEU A 237 12.08 -16.76 3.10
N TYR A 238 11.36 -16.74 4.22
CA TYR A 238 10.13 -15.97 4.34
C TYR A 238 10.40 -14.46 4.30
N SER A 239 11.51 -13.98 4.87
CA SER A 239 11.91 -12.58 4.79
C SER A 239 12.10 -12.12 3.35
N VAL A 240 12.85 -12.87 2.55
CA VAL A 240 13.07 -12.51 1.15
C VAL A 240 11.76 -12.57 0.36
N THR A 241 10.98 -13.63 0.51
CA THR A 241 9.82 -13.86 -0.36
C THR A 241 8.60 -13.02 0.03
N ILE A 242 8.25 -12.98 1.31
CA ILE A 242 7.05 -12.26 1.78
C ILE A 242 7.31 -10.76 1.84
N CYS A 243 8.47 -10.33 2.40
CA CYS A 243 8.75 -8.90 2.50
C CYS A 243 8.93 -8.25 1.13
N VAL A 244 9.68 -8.86 0.20
CA VAL A 244 9.88 -8.31 -1.15
C VAL A 244 8.54 -8.12 -1.87
N SER A 245 7.67 -9.12 -1.82
CA SER A 245 6.37 -9.03 -2.47
C SER A 245 5.46 -7.96 -1.84
N SER A 246 5.54 -7.79 -0.52
CA SER A 246 4.75 -6.76 0.21
C SER A 246 5.25 -5.34 -0.05
N LEU A 247 6.51 -5.19 -0.46
CA LEU A 247 7.17 -3.91 -0.73
C LEU A 247 7.03 -3.43 -2.19
N LEU A 248 6.24 -4.10 -3.04
CA LEU A 248 6.09 -3.77 -4.46
C LEU A 248 5.93 -2.27 -4.73
N LEU A 249 4.94 -1.63 -4.09
CA LEU A 249 4.67 -0.20 -4.30
C LEU A 249 5.87 0.67 -3.91
N LEU A 250 6.55 0.31 -2.81
CA LEU A 250 7.70 1.05 -2.30
C LEU A 250 8.95 0.83 -3.16
N PHE A 251 9.16 -0.36 -3.72
CA PHE A 251 10.29 -0.58 -4.62
C PHE A 251 10.15 0.17 -5.93
N ILE A 252 8.94 0.23 -6.51
CA ILE A 252 8.70 1.07 -7.69
C ILE A 252 8.95 2.55 -7.37
N GLN A 253 8.48 3.03 -6.21
CA GLN A 253 8.74 4.39 -5.75
C GLN A 253 10.22 4.63 -5.43
N LEU A 254 10.94 3.63 -4.92
CA LEU A 254 12.38 3.72 -4.65
C LEU A 254 13.19 3.93 -5.94
N VAL A 255 12.81 3.28 -7.04
CA VAL A 255 13.45 3.53 -8.35
C VAL A 255 13.31 5.00 -8.73
N ASP A 256 12.11 5.59 -8.58
CA ASP A 256 11.89 7.01 -8.86
C ASP A 256 12.69 7.92 -7.93
N ALA A 257 12.84 7.55 -6.67
CA ALA A 257 13.67 8.29 -5.73
C ALA A 257 15.16 8.24 -6.11
N LEU A 258 15.63 7.10 -6.63
CA LEU A 258 17.04 6.90 -6.97
C LEU A 258 17.46 7.56 -8.30
N ASN A 259 16.59 7.59 -9.32
CA ASN A 259 17.02 7.99 -10.66
C ASN A 259 16.21 9.13 -11.30
N LEU A 260 14.96 9.38 -10.89
CA LEU A 260 14.10 10.30 -11.64
C LEU A 260 14.60 11.75 -11.60
N TYR A 261 15.02 12.24 -10.42
CA TYR A 261 15.56 13.60 -10.31
C TYR A 261 16.85 13.76 -11.13
N ALA A 262 17.78 12.82 -11.01
CA ALA A 262 19.04 12.86 -11.75
C ALA A 262 18.81 12.87 -13.27
N LEU A 263 17.82 12.10 -13.75
CA LEU A 263 17.45 12.07 -15.19
C LEU A 263 16.75 13.36 -15.64
N LEU A 264 15.91 13.97 -14.79
CA LEU A 264 15.23 15.24 -15.10
C LEU A 264 16.20 16.42 -15.10
N SER A 265 17.19 16.40 -14.23
CA SER A 265 18.17 17.49 -14.07
C SER A 265 19.32 17.43 -15.10
N GLY A 266 19.44 16.32 -15.84
CA GLY A 266 20.55 16.12 -16.77
C GLY A 266 21.92 16.06 -16.09
N GLY A 267 21.97 15.83 -14.76
CA GLY A 267 23.20 15.76 -13.96
C GLY A 267 23.62 17.09 -13.32
N GLU A 268 22.90 18.18 -13.56
CA GLU A 268 23.14 19.48 -12.94
C GLU A 268 22.07 19.79 -11.87
N ALA A 269 22.43 20.62 -10.88
CA ALA A 269 21.46 21.03 -9.86
C ALA A 269 20.39 21.95 -10.47
N SER A 270 19.13 21.50 -10.47
CA SER A 270 18.01 22.21 -11.08
C SER A 270 16.81 22.30 -10.15
N GLU A 271 16.44 23.52 -9.75
CA GLU A 271 15.21 23.75 -8.96
C GLU A 271 13.95 23.37 -9.75
N GLU A 272 13.96 23.55 -11.08
CA GLU A 272 12.85 23.15 -11.93
C GLU A 272 12.70 21.62 -11.97
N ALA A 273 13.79 20.85 -12.03
CA ALA A 273 13.74 19.39 -11.95
C ALA A 273 13.22 18.92 -10.59
N LYS A 274 13.56 19.59 -9.48
CA LYS A 274 12.97 19.31 -8.15
C LYS A 274 11.47 19.56 -8.14
N ARG A 275 11.05 20.69 -8.71
CA ARG A 275 9.61 21.05 -8.82
C ARG A 275 8.85 20.02 -9.66
N LEU A 276 9.35 19.65 -10.84
CA LEU A 276 8.73 18.65 -11.73
C LEU A 276 8.64 17.28 -11.04
N LYS A 277 9.69 16.87 -10.32
CA LYS A 277 9.66 15.63 -9.54
C LYS A 277 8.64 15.69 -8.41
N GLY A 278 8.52 16.83 -7.71
CA GLY A 278 7.49 17.05 -6.70
C GLY A 278 6.07 16.98 -7.26
N ILE A 279 5.85 17.54 -8.46
CA ILE A 279 4.57 17.44 -9.18
C ILE A 279 4.26 15.98 -9.55
N TYR A 280 5.23 15.23 -10.08
CA TYR A 280 5.08 13.81 -10.35
C TYR A 280 4.71 13.02 -9.09
N ASP A 281 5.33 13.33 -7.96
CA ASP A 281 5.09 12.66 -6.68
C ASP A 281 3.67 12.89 -6.12
N ARG A 282 2.92 13.91 -6.60
CA ARG A 282 1.48 14.08 -6.30
C ARG A 282 0.65 12.86 -6.74
N GLY A 283 1.14 12.05 -7.68
CA GLY A 283 0.53 10.79 -8.08
C GLY A 283 0.54 9.72 -6.99
N GLN A 284 1.51 9.74 -6.06
CA GLN A 284 1.66 8.71 -5.03
C GLN A 284 0.46 8.59 -4.08
N PRO A 285 -0.08 9.68 -3.48
CA PRO A 285 -1.31 9.61 -2.69
C PRO A 285 -2.51 9.15 -3.51
N LEU A 286 -2.60 9.51 -4.80
CA LEU A 286 -3.69 9.07 -5.68
C LEU A 286 -3.63 7.56 -5.92
N LEU A 287 -2.45 7.01 -6.22
CA LEU A 287 -2.23 5.57 -6.36
C LEU A 287 -2.56 4.83 -5.06
N GLN A 288 -2.12 5.36 -3.92
CA GLN A 288 -2.35 4.74 -2.61
C GLN A 288 -3.83 4.69 -2.26
N LEU A 289 -4.58 5.77 -2.47
CA LEU A 289 -6.03 5.82 -2.25
C LEU A 289 -6.77 4.90 -3.24
N GLY A 290 -6.42 4.95 -4.52
CA GLY A 290 -7.04 4.12 -5.56
C GLY A 290 -6.84 2.62 -5.34
N SER A 291 -5.70 2.21 -4.79
CA SER A 291 -5.39 0.79 -4.54
C SER A 291 -5.82 0.27 -3.16
N ILE A 292 -6.41 1.10 -2.28
CA ILE A 292 -6.70 0.74 -0.88
C ILE A 292 -7.64 -0.47 -0.77
N PHE A 293 -8.64 -0.54 -1.64
CA PHE A 293 -9.57 -1.67 -1.70
C PHE A 293 -8.88 -2.95 -2.13
N ALA A 294 -8.01 -2.88 -3.15
CA ALA A 294 -7.25 -4.04 -3.63
C ALA A 294 -6.33 -4.58 -2.54
N VAL A 295 -5.65 -3.71 -1.79
CA VAL A 295 -4.80 -4.13 -0.67
C VAL A 295 -5.62 -4.75 0.46
N SER A 296 -6.83 -4.24 0.73
CA SER A 296 -7.73 -4.80 1.74
C SER A 296 -8.23 -6.20 1.33
N ILE A 297 -8.61 -6.37 0.07
CA ILE A 297 -9.00 -7.67 -0.49
C ILE A 297 -7.81 -8.63 -0.42
N ALA A 298 -6.63 -8.22 -0.85
CA ALA A 298 -5.41 -9.02 -0.81
C ALA A 298 -5.10 -9.52 0.61
N THR A 299 -5.21 -8.67 1.61
CA THR A 299 -4.96 -9.03 3.02
C THR A 299 -5.91 -10.10 3.53
N SER A 300 -7.19 -10.06 3.12
CA SER A 300 -8.19 -11.06 3.50
C SER A 300 -8.07 -12.37 2.70
N LEU A 301 -7.55 -12.31 1.47
CA LEU A 301 -7.41 -13.48 0.59
C LEU A 301 -6.32 -14.44 1.06
N VAL A 302 -5.18 -13.95 1.55
CA VAL A 302 -4.04 -14.80 1.94
C VAL A 302 -4.45 -15.91 2.91
N PRO A 303 -5.07 -15.63 4.08
CA PRO A 303 -5.47 -16.68 5.00
C PRO A 303 -6.57 -17.58 4.42
N TYR A 304 -7.52 -17.00 3.65
CA TYR A 304 -8.60 -17.76 3.04
C TYR A 304 -8.07 -18.80 2.04
N ILE A 305 -7.18 -18.38 1.12
CA ILE A 305 -6.56 -19.28 0.14
C ILE A 305 -5.71 -20.35 0.83
N SER A 306 -4.96 -19.98 1.88
CA SER A 306 -4.15 -20.93 2.65
C SER A 306 -5.02 -22.04 3.30
N MET A 307 -6.18 -21.68 3.84
CA MET A 307 -7.14 -22.65 4.39
C MET A 307 -7.75 -23.54 3.31
N ALA A 308 -8.17 -22.96 2.18
CA ALA A 308 -8.77 -23.70 1.08
C ALA A 308 -7.81 -24.74 0.47
N VAL A 309 -6.52 -24.36 0.33
CA VAL A 309 -5.46 -25.29 -0.11
C VAL A 309 -5.27 -26.41 0.90
N LYS A 310 -5.23 -26.11 2.20
CA LYS A 310 -5.06 -27.12 3.26
C LYS A 310 -6.23 -28.11 3.30
N ASN A 311 -7.44 -27.65 3.01
CA ASN A 311 -8.66 -28.47 3.01
C ASN A 311 -8.91 -29.18 1.65
N ASN A 312 -8.06 -28.99 0.63
CA ASN A 312 -8.27 -29.48 -0.74
C ASN A 312 -9.56 -28.96 -1.42
N GLU A 313 -10.04 -27.77 -1.05
CA GLU A 313 -11.25 -27.13 -1.57
C GLU A 313 -10.96 -26.31 -2.85
N LEU A 314 -10.39 -26.96 -3.88
CA LEU A 314 -9.88 -26.29 -5.09
C LEU A 314 -10.98 -25.51 -5.86
N LYS A 315 -12.23 -26.01 -5.90
CA LYS A 315 -13.32 -25.34 -6.60
C LYS A 315 -13.66 -24.00 -5.94
N ILE A 316 -13.88 -24.01 -4.63
CA ILE A 316 -14.20 -22.82 -3.84
C ILE A 316 -13.04 -21.80 -3.91
N MET A 317 -11.81 -22.31 -3.90
CA MET A 317 -10.61 -21.47 -4.07
C MET A 317 -10.63 -20.74 -5.43
N LYS A 318 -10.87 -21.44 -6.56
CA LYS A 318 -10.92 -20.86 -7.91
C LYS A 318 -12.02 -19.81 -8.03
N GLU A 319 -13.21 -20.09 -7.53
CA GLU A 319 -14.35 -19.16 -7.52
C GLU A 319 -13.97 -17.86 -6.75
N LYS A 320 -13.35 -18.00 -5.58
CA LYS A 320 -12.95 -16.85 -4.76
C LYS A 320 -11.82 -16.03 -5.39
N ILE A 321 -10.86 -16.69 -6.02
CA ILE A 321 -9.78 -16.01 -6.77
C ILE A 321 -10.39 -15.19 -7.91
N THR A 322 -11.24 -15.80 -8.71
CA THR A 322 -11.88 -15.14 -9.86
C THR A 322 -12.73 -13.95 -9.43
N SER A 323 -13.58 -14.11 -8.41
CA SER A 323 -14.41 -13.02 -7.88
C SER A 323 -13.57 -11.87 -7.32
N SER A 324 -12.47 -12.16 -6.62
CA SER A 324 -11.60 -11.13 -6.06
C SER A 324 -10.84 -10.37 -7.14
N LEU A 325 -10.29 -11.06 -8.15
CA LEU A 325 -9.63 -10.42 -9.28
C LEU A 325 -10.62 -9.60 -10.12
N LYS A 326 -11.83 -10.09 -10.32
CA LYS A 326 -12.93 -9.38 -10.98
C LYS A 326 -13.27 -8.08 -10.23
N LEU A 327 -13.41 -8.15 -8.91
CA LEU A 327 -13.70 -6.98 -8.08
C LEU A 327 -12.56 -5.95 -8.16
N CYS A 328 -11.30 -6.39 -8.10
CA CYS A 328 -10.14 -5.51 -8.26
C CYS A 328 -10.07 -4.90 -9.67
N LEU A 329 -10.43 -5.65 -10.70
CA LEU A 329 -10.49 -5.16 -12.08
C LEU A 329 -11.56 -4.07 -12.22
N VAL A 330 -12.76 -4.29 -11.67
CA VAL A 330 -13.85 -3.31 -11.67
C VAL A 330 -13.44 -2.03 -10.93
N LEU A 331 -13.00 -2.17 -9.69
CA LEU A 331 -12.63 -1.01 -8.87
C LEU A 331 -11.41 -0.27 -9.44
N GLY A 332 -10.39 -1.00 -9.89
CA GLY A 332 -9.19 -0.42 -10.50
C GLY A 332 -9.50 0.31 -11.81
N THR A 333 -10.32 -0.26 -12.68
CA THR A 333 -10.73 0.37 -13.95
C THR A 333 -11.58 1.61 -13.69
N GLY A 334 -12.58 1.50 -12.80
CA GLY A 334 -13.43 2.63 -12.43
C GLY A 334 -12.65 3.79 -11.82
N ALA A 335 -11.73 3.50 -10.88
CA ALA A 335 -10.88 4.51 -10.26
C ALA A 335 -9.91 5.15 -11.25
N SER A 336 -9.24 4.36 -12.11
CA SER A 336 -8.32 4.87 -13.11
C SER A 336 -9.05 5.74 -14.14
N ALA A 337 -10.09 5.22 -14.77
CA ALA A 337 -10.83 5.95 -15.82
C ALA A 337 -11.52 7.20 -15.28
N GLY A 338 -12.16 7.09 -14.10
CA GLY A 338 -12.80 8.22 -13.44
C GLY A 338 -11.79 9.33 -13.11
N LEU A 339 -10.66 8.96 -12.49
CA LEU A 339 -9.64 9.92 -12.10
C LEU A 339 -8.98 10.61 -13.31
N ILE A 340 -8.73 9.89 -14.41
CA ILE A 340 -8.20 10.46 -15.65
C ILE A 340 -9.10 11.59 -16.16
N CYS A 341 -10.42 11.40 -16.14
CA CYS A 341 -11.36 12.40 -16.68
C CYS A 341 -11.44 13.67 -15.82
N ILE A 342 -11.35 13.54 -14.50
CA ILE A 342 -11.53 14.64 -13.55
C ILE A 342 -10.22 15.12 -12.91
N LEU A 343 -9.06 14.70 -13.43
CA LEU A 343 -7.79 14.93 -12.76
C LEU A 343 -7.43 16.42 -12.65
N LYS A 344 -7.77 17.24 -13.63
CA LYS A 344 -7.49 18.69 -13.57
C LYS A 344 -8.17 19.36 -12.36
N PRO A 345 -9.50 19.27 -12.18
CA PRO A 345 -10.12 19.82 -10.97
C PRO A 345 -9.66 19.14 -9.67
N VAL A 346 -9.39 17.82 -9.68
CA VAL A 346 -8.83 17.12 -8.50
C VAL A 346 -7.44 17.65 -8.13
N ASN A 347 -6.57 17.89 -9.11
CA ASN A 347 -5.23 18.44 -8.88
C ASN A 347 -5.31 19.86 -8.28
N ILE A 348 -6.18 20.71 -8.82
CA ILE A 348 -6.43 22.07 -8.27
C ILE A 348 -7.02 21.98 -6.85
N MET A 349 -7.99 21.11 -6.62
CA MET A 349 -8.60 20.89 -5.31
C MET A 349 -7.55 20.48 -4.26
N LEU A 350 -6.69 19.52 -4.58
CA LEU A 350 -5.74 18.94 -3.63
C LEU A 350 -4.47 19.80 -3.51
N PHE A 351 -3.90 20.24 -4.63
CA PHE A 351 -2.55 20.83 -4.70
C PHE A 351 -2.53 22.29 -5.18
N GLN A 352 -3.69 22.95 -5.25
CA GLN A 352 -3.89 24.39 -5.53
C GLN A 352 -3.59 24.84 -6.97
N ASN A 353 -3.05 23.97 -7.81
CA ASN A 353 -2.78 24.26 -9.22
C ASN A 353 -3.01 23.02 -10.10
N GLY A 354 -3.08 23.21 -11.42
CA GLY A 354 -3.32 22.13 -12.39
C GLY A 354 -2.04 21.64 -13.09
N GLU A 355 -0.86 21.94 -12.55
CA GLU A 355 0.40 21.55 -13.16
C GLU A 355 0.61 20.03 -13.17
N GLY A 356 1.24 19.52 -14.23
CA GLY A 356 1.50 18.09 -14.39
C GLY A 356 0.26 17.22 -14.58
N THR A 357 -0.92 17.81 -14.86
CA THR A 357 -2.17 17.05 -15.03
C THR A 357 -2.02 15.92 -16.06
N GLY A 358 -1.32 16.15 -17.20
CA GLY A 358 -1.09 15.12 -18.22
C GLY A 358 -0.30 13.93 -17.69
N ALA A 359 0.81 14.19 -17.00
CA ALA A 359 1.63 13.14 -16.39
C ALA A 359 0.85 12.35 -15.33
N LEU A 360 0.07 13.05 -14.49
CA LEU A 360 -0.76 12.43 -13.45
C LEU A 360 -1.95 11.63 -14.03
N GLN A 361 -2.49 12.02 -15.20
CA GLN A 361 -3.51 11.24 -15.93
C GLN A 361 -2.93 9.89 -16.36
N VAL A 362 -1.75 9.90 -16.99
CA VAL A 362 -1.03 8.67 -17.36
C VAL A 362 -0.72 7.86 -16.09
N PHE A 363 -0.20 8.50 -15.04
CA PHE A 363 0.11 7.84 -13.77
C PHE A 363 -1.12 7.14 -13.17
N SER A 364 -2.32 7.72 -13.30
CA SER A 364 -3.57 7.15 -12.76
C SER A 364 -3.93 5.79 -13.36
N CYS A 365 -3.46 5.48 -14.59
CA CYS A 365 -3.60 4.13 -15.16
C CYS A 365 -2.91 3.06 -14.31
N SER A 366 -1.87 3.42 -13.54
CA SER A 366 -1.15 2.49 -12.67
C SER A 366 -2.02 1.93 -11.54
N ILE A 367 -3.10 2.59 -11.14
CA ILE A 367 -4.03 2.13 -10.09
C ILE A 367 -4.62 0.77 -10.46
N LEU A 368 -5.05 0.60 -11.72
CA LEU A 368 -5.58 -0.67 -12.22
C LEU A 368 -4.54 -1.79 -12.10
N PHE A 369 -3.36 -1.56 -12.67
CA PHE A 369 -2.31 -2.58 -12.72
C PHE A 369 -1.71 -2.88 -11.35
N ALA A 370 -1.53 -1.87 -10.49
CA ALA A 370 -1.09 -2.06 -9.11
C ALA A 370 -2.11 -2.89 -8.30
N SER A 371 -3.41 -2.62 -8.46
CA SER A 371 -4.47 -3.38 -7.81
C SER A 371 -4.47 -4.85 -8.23
N MET A 372 -4.32 -5.12 -9.53
CA MET A 372 -4.22 -6.48 -10.05
C MET A 372 -2.93 -7.18 -9.59
N ALA A 373 -1.79 -6.47 -9.60
CA ALA A 373 -0.50 -7.01 -9.17
C ALA A 373 -0.52 -7.45 -7.70
N VAL A 374 -1.03 -6.58 -6.81
CA VAL A 374 -1.10 -6.86 -5.36
C VAL A 374 -2.04 -8.03 -5.07
N THR A 375 -3.22 -8.06 -5.71
CA THR A 375 -4.20 -9.13 -5.47
C THR A 375 -3.73 -10.47 -6.00
N ALA A 376 -3.18 -10.53 -7.22
CA ALA A 376 -2.64 -11.76 -7.78
C ALA A 376 -1.43 -12.29 -6.99
N ALA A 377 -0.55 -11.39 -6.50
CA ALA A 377 0.55 -11.77 -5.61
C ALA A 377 0.04 -12.36 -4.29
N ALA A 378 -1.00 -11.78 -3.69
CA ALA A 378 -1.60 -12.29 -2.45
C ALA A 378 -2.20 -13.69 -2.61
N VAL A 379 -2.85 -13.97 -3.74
CA VAL A 379 -3.36 -15.31 -4.07
C VAL A 379 -2.22 -16.32 -4.13
N LEU A 380 -1.15 -16.02 -4.88
CA LEU A 380 0.02 -16.89 -4.99
C LEU A 380 0.68 -17.13 -3.63
N GLN A 381 0.83 -16.09 -2.81
CA GLN A 381 1.38 -16.21 -1.45
C GLN A 381 0.50 -17.08 -0.54
N GLY A 382 -0.80 -16.88 -0.56
CA GLY A 382 -1.76 -17.69 0.21
C GLY A 382 -1.71 -19.16 -0.17
N ALA A 383 -1.46 -19.46 -1.43
CA ALA A 383 -1.29 -20.84 -1.93
C ALA A 383 0.13 -21.42 -1.72
N GLY A 384 1.03 -20.66 -1.06
CA GLY A 384 2.39 -21.11 -0.76
C GLY A 384 3.45 -20.78 -1.83
N TYR A 385 3.05 -20.19 -2.96
CA TYR A 385 3.97 -19.77 -4.02
C TYR A 385 4.54 -18.38 -3.74
N THR A 386 5.39 -18.26 -2.73
CA THR A 386 5.92 -16.96 -2.27
C THR A 386 7.06 -16.42 -3.12
N VAL A 387 7.83 -17.29 -3.78
CA VAL A 387 9.02 -16.92 -4.56
C VAL A 387 8.65 -16.20 -5.85
N PHE A 388 7.65 -16.70 -6.57
CA PHE A 388 7.27 -16.14 -7.87
C PHE A 388 6.82 -14.67 -7.81
N PRO A 389 5.94 -14.25 -6.89
CA PRO A 389 5.61 -12.83 -6.73
C PRO A 389 6.82 -11.95 -6.42
N ALA A 390 7.81 -12.45 -5.66
CA ALA A 390 9.04 -11.70 -5.41
C ALA A 390 9.88 -11.51 -6.69
N ILE A 391 9.99 -12.55 -7.54
CA ILE A 391 10.63 -12.44 -8.86
C ILE A 391 9.87 -11.45 -9.75
N ALA A 392 8.54 -11.50 -9.77
CA ALA A 392 7.72 -10.56 -10.53
C ALA A 392 7.96 -9.11 -10.09
N VAL A 393 8.10 -8.84 -8.78
CA VAL A 393 8.49 -7.51 -8.27
C VAL A 393 9.86 -7.10 -8.80
N GLY A 394 10.85 -7.99 -8.75
CA GLY A 394 12.19 -7.74 -9.31
C GLY A 394 12.15 -7.38 -10.80
N ALA A 395 11.35 -8.09 -11.59
CA ALA A 395 11.13 -7.77 -13.00
C ALA A 395 10.47 -6.40 -13.19
N GLY A 396 9.46 -6.07 -12.38
CA GLY A 396 8.83 -4.75 -12.39
C GLY A 396 9.79 -3.62 -12.07
N VAL A 397 10.66 -3.80 -11.07
CA VAL A 397 11.73 -2.84 -10.72
C VAL A 397 12.70 -2.65 -11.89
N ALA A 398 13.12 -3.74 -12.55
CA ALA A 398 13.99 -3.67 -13.71
C ALA A 398 13.33 -2.94 -14.89
N VAL A 399 12.07 -3.25 -15.19
CA VAL A 399 11.27 -2.55 -16.23
C VAL A 399 11.17 -1.06 -15.90
N LYS A 400 10.88 -0.70 -14.63
CA LYS A 400 10.79 0.69 -14.20
C LYS A 400 12.11 1.42 -14.40
N TRP A 401 13.21 0.82 -13.99
CA TRP A 401 14.55 1.39 -14.12
C TRP A 401 14.92 1.67 -15.57
N VAL A 402 14.78 0.65 -16.42
CA VAL A 402 15.10 0.75 -17.86
C VAL A 402 14.22 1.79 -18.55
N LEU A 403 12.91 1.75 -18.31
CA LEU A 403 12.00 2.70 -18.95
C LEU A 403 12.17 4.13 -18.43
N ASN A 404 12.48 4.35 -17.16
CA ASN A 404 12.86 5.69 -16.67
C ASN A 404 14.07 6.22 -17.45
N THR A 405 15.13 5.41 -17.56
CA THR A 405 16.35 5.83 -18.26
C THR A 405 16.12 6.15 -19.73
N LEU A 406 15.19 5.46 -20.41
CA LEU A 406 14.89 5.67 -21.82
C LEU A 406 13.87 6.80 -22.07
N LEU A 407 12.84 6.89 -21.24
CA LEU A 407 11.68 7.76 -21.50
C LEU A 407 11.81 9.13 -20.81
N VAL A 408 12.40 9.21 -19.62
CA VAL A 408 12.47 10.48 -18.87
C VAL A 408 13.27 11.55 -19.60
N PRO A 409 14.44 11.28 -20.21
CA PRO A 409 15.18 12.31 -20.96
C PRO A 409 14.42 12.89 -22.17
N ARG A 410 13.42 12.14 -22.71
CA ARG A 410 12.64 12.55 -23.88
C ARG A 410 11.29 13.15 -23.52
N TYR A 411 10.62 12.61 -22.50
CA TYR A 411 9.23 12.90 -22.16
C TYR A 411 9.06 13.42 -20.73
N GLY A 412 10.15 13.72 -20.01
CA GLY A 412 10.07 14.24 -18.66
C GLY A 412 9.24 13.37 -17.71
N ILE A 413 8.38 14.01 -16.94
CA ILE A 413 7.51 13.33 -15.94
C ILE A 413 6.40 12.46 -16.56
N GLU A 414 5.99 12.73 -17.82
CA GLU A 414 5.11 11.83 -18.56
C GLU A 414 5.81 10.49 -18.84
N GLY A 415 7.09 10.53 -19.23
CA GLY A 415 7.90 9.33 -19.42
C GLY A 415 8.02 8.49 -18.15
N ALA A 416 8.21 9.14 -16.98
CA ALA A 416 8.21 8.47 -15.68
C ALA A 416 6.87 7.83 -15.35
N SER A 417 5.76 8.50 -15.71
CA SER A 417 4.41 7.98 -15.51
C SER A 417 4.14 6.73 -16.36
N LEU A 418 4.53 6.74 -17.63
CA LEU A 418 4.46 5.58 -18.52
C LEU A 418 5.29 4.41 -18.00
N ALA A 419 6.51 4.69 -17.53
CA ALA A 419 7.38 3.68 -16.92
C ALA A 419 6.74 3.03 -15.67
N THR A 420 6.03 3.82 -14.85
CA THR A 420 5.29 3.30 -13.70
C THR A 420 4.15 2.38 -14.10
N VAL A 421 3.34 2.79 -15.09
CA VAL A 421 2.25 1.96 -15.62
C VAL A 421 2.78 0.64 -16.18
N ALA A 422 3.82 0.70 -17.01
CA ALA A 422 4.43 -0.48 -17.61
C ALA A 422 5.02 -1.43 -16.55
N SER A 423 5.64 -0.89 -15.52
CA SER A 423 6.20 -1.67 -14.41
C SER A 423 5.11 -2.45 -13.66
N PHE A 424 4.03 -1.78 -13.22
CA PHE A 424 2.91 -2.47 -12.56
C PHE A 424 2.20 -3.44 -13.50
N ALA A 425 2.07 -3.11 -14.80
CA ALA A 425 1.51 -4.01 -15.80
C ALA A 425 2.36 -5.29 -15.97
N ALA A 426 3.69 -5.16 -15.96
CA ALA A 426 4.60 -6.31 -16.01
C ALA A 426 4.43 -7.21 -14.78
N VAL A 427 4.38 -6.65 -13.56
CA VAL A 427 4.17 -7.43 -12.33
C VAL A 427 2.80 -8.11 -12.33
N ALA A 428 1.74 -7.38 -12.70
CA ALA A 428 0.39 -7.93 -12.82
C ALA A 428 0.34 -9.06 -13.85
N GLY A 429 0.91 -8.84 -15.04
CA GLY A 429 0.96 -9.81 -16.12
C GLY A 429 1.67 -11.09 -15.74
N LEU A 430 2.84 -11.00 -15.09
CA LEU A 430 3.58 -12.17 -14.62
C LEU A 430 2.81 -12.96 -13.56
N ASN A 431 2.24 -12.29 -12.56
CA ASN A 431 1.46 -12.96 -11.53
C ASN A 431 0.19 -13.62 -12.10
N LEU A 432 -0.53 -12.94 -13.00
CA LEU A 432 -1.71 -13.52 -13.67
C LEU A 432 -1.34 -14.68 -14.60
N TYR A 433 -0.21 -14.59 -15.30
CA TYR A 433 0.31 -15.69 -16.12
C TYR A 433 0.55 -16.94 -15.27
N GLN A 434 1.17 -16.79 -14.09
CA GLN A 434 1.39 -17.89 -13.16
C GLN A 434 0.07 -18.51 -12.65
N LEU A 435 -0.92 -17.67 -12.31
CA LEU A 435 -2.25 -18.14 -11.91
C LEU A 435 -2.92 -18.94 -13.03
N ARG A 436 -2.78 -18.49 -14.28
CA ARG A 436 -3.31 -19.18 -15.45
C ARG A 436 -2.62 -20.52 -15.68
N GLN A 437 -1.29 -20.61 -15.54
CA GLN A 437 -0.56 -21.87 -15.65
C GLN A 437 -0.99 -22.92 -14.62
N LYS A 438 -1.43 -22.46 -13.44
CA LYS A 438 -1.98 -23.32 -12.38
C LYS A 438 -3.44 -23.70 -12.59
N GLU A 439 -4.07 -23.23 -13.67
CA GLU A 439 -5.51 -23.39 -13.93
C GLU A 439 -6.41 -22.89 -12.79
N TRP A 440 -5.95 -21.86 -12.05
CA TRP A 440 -6.70 -21.24 -10.96
C TRP A 440 -7.51 -20.03 -11.41
N LEU A 441 -7.35 -19.65 -12.66
CA LEU A 441 -8.03 -18.50 -13.23
C LEU A 441 -9.10 -18.97 -14.23
N ASP A 442 -10.37 -18.75 -13.91
CA ASP A 442 -11.46 -18.94 -14.84
C ASP A 442 -11.48 -17.81 -15.88
N LYS A 443 -12.27 -18.00 -16.96
CA LYS A 443 -12.33 -17.06 -18.08
C LYS A 443 -12.83 -15.68 -17.65
N LEU A 444 -11.94 -14.73 -17.36
CA LEU A 444 -12.27 -13.32 -17.12
C LEU A 444 -12.71 -12.58 -18.42
N ARG A 445 -12.55 -13.20 -19.60
CA ARG A 445 -12.84 -12.55 -20.89
C ARG A 445 -14.26 -12.03 -21.03
N GLY A 446 -15.25 -12.76 -20.51
CA GLY A 446 -16.65 -12.36 -20.56
C GLY A 446 -16.98 -11.10 -19.75
N VAL A 447 -16.14 -10.77 -18.78
CA VAL A 447 -16.35 -9.64 -17.87
C VAL A 447 -15.60 -8.37 -18.36
N LEU A 448 -14.53 -8.53 -19.16
CA LEU A 448 -13.71 -7.42 -19.63
C LEU A 448 -14.49 -6.42 -20.51
N ILE A 449 -15.24 -6.93 -21.49
CA ILE A 449 -16.00 -6.07 -22.44
C ILE A 449 -17.03 -5.21 -21.70
N PRO A 450 -17.86 -5.76 -20.80
CA PRO A 450 -18.79 -4.97 -20.00
C PRO A 450 -18.09 -3.93 -19.10
N ILE A 451 -16.95 -4.26 -18.47
CA ILE A 451 -16.21 -3.34 -17.62
C ILE A 451 -15.66 -2.16 -18.46
N ILE A 452 -15.04 -2.46 -19.59
CA ILE A 452 -14.50 -1.43 -20.50
C ILE A 452 -15.62 -0.54 -21.03
N GLY A 453 -16.75 -1.13 -21.49
CA GLY A 453 -17.91 -0.39 -21.96
C GLY A 453 -18.48 0.56 -20.91
N SER A 454 -18.59 0.08 -19.66
CA SER A 454 -19.06 0.90 -18.53
C SER A 454 -18.08 2.03 -18.19
N ALA A 455 -16.77 1.76 -18.24
CA ALA A 455 -15.75 2.77 -18.02
C ALA A 455 -15.76 3.84 -19.13
N LEU A 456 -15.92 3.45 -20.38
CA LEU A 456 -16.04 4.38 -21.52
C LEU A 456 -17.28 5.27 -21.40
N LEU A 457 -18.45 4.69 -21.04
CA LEU A 457 -19.67 5.47 -20.84
C LEU A 457 -19.52 6.45 -19.66
N MET A 458 -18.98 5.99 -18.53
CA MET A 458 -18.66 6.86 -17.40
C MET A 458 -17.73 7.99 -17.82
N SER A 459 -16.67 7.68 -18.59
CA SER A 459 -15.70 8.68 -19.06
C SER A 459 -16.37 9.70 -19.99
N ALA A 460 -17.23 9.28 -20.90
CA ALA A 460 -17.98 10.17 -21.78
C ALA A 460 -18.89 11.15 -20.99
N VAL A 461 -19.60 10.63 -19.98
CA VAL A 461 -20.45 11.45 -19.09
C VAL A 461 -19.60 12.43 -18.28
N LEU A 462 -18.48 11.99 -17.73
CA LEU A 462 -17.59 12.86 -16.95
C LEU A 462 -16.95 13.96 -17.80
N LEU A 463 -16.50 13.64 -19.01
CA LEU A 463 -15.96 14.63 -19.94
C LEU A 463 -17.03 15.65 -20.39
N ALA A 464 -18.25 15.20 -20.64
CA ALA A 464 -19.36 16.10 -20.94
C ALA A 464 -19.68 17.00 -19.72
N TYR A 465 -19.71 16.40 -18.51
CA TYR A 465 -19.95 17.14 -17.27
C TYR A 465 -18.87 18.20 -17.02
N THR A 466 -17.58 17.87 -17.11
CA THR A 466 -16.49 18.83 -16.87
C THR A 466 -16.47 19.95 -17.91
N ARG A 467 -16.80 19.67 -19.16
CA ARG A 467 -16.96 20.70 -20.19
C ARG A 467 -18.15 21.62 -19.90
N LEU A 468 -19.31 21.05 -19.54
CA LEU A 468 -20.49 21.81 -19.16
C LEU A 468 -20.24 22.68 -17.91
N TRP A 469 -19.54 22.11 -16.91
CA TRP A 469 -19.15 22.84 -15.70
C TRP A 469 -18.29 24.07 -16.05
N THR A 470 -17.24 23.88 -16.85
CA THR A 470 -16.35 24.97 -17.27
C THR A 470 -17.08 26.06 -18.06
N PHE A 471 -18.11 25.66 -18.84
CA PHE A 471 -18.93 26.61 -19.61
C PHE A 471 -19.88 27.39 -18.72
N LEU A 472 -20.54 26.74 -17.76
CA LEU A 472 -21.54 27.38 -16.88
C LEU A 472 -20.90 28.16 -15.72
N PHE A 473 -19.76 27.70 -15.22
CA PHE A 473 -19.04 28.24 -14.08
C PHE A 473 -17.59 28.55 -14.41
N PRO A 474 -17.30 29.63 -15.15
CA PRO A 474 -15.94 29.99 -15.54
C PRO A 474 -15.04 30.40 -14.37
N ALA A 475 -15.54 30.33 -13.13
CA ALA A 475 -14.77 30.65 -11.94
C ALA A 475 -13.60 29.67 -11.73
N THR A 476 -12.38 30.19 -11.76
CA THR A 476 -11.11 29.44 -11.63
C THR A 476 -10.58 29.46 -10.20
N GLY A 477 -11.29 28.92 -9.25
CA GLY A 477 -10.85 28.92 -7.85
C GLY A 477 -10.84 27.52 -7.25
N ARG A 478 -10.05 27.32 -6.17
CA ARG A 478 -9.99 26.04 -5.44
C ARG A 478 -11.38 25.58 -4.96
N GLY A 479 -12.24 26.52 -4.52
CA GLY A 479 -13.62 26.21 -4.09
C GLY A 479 -14.48 25.62 -5.22
N ALA A 480 -14.42 26.20 -6.44
CA ALA A 480 -15.10 25.67 -7.60
C ALA A 480 -14.58 24.28 -7.96
N ALA A 481 -13.26 24.07 -7.93
CA ALA A 481 -12.64 22.77 -8.18
C ALA A 481 -13.04 21.69 -7.14
N VAL A 482 -13.28 22.05 -5.89
CA VAL A 482 -13.81 21.14 -4.86
C VAL A 482 -15.20 20.66 -5.24
N ILE A 483 -16.11 21.58 -5.57
CA ILE A 483 -17.51 21.25 -5.92
C ILE A 483 -17.52 20.41 -7.21
N GLU A 484 -16.78 20.84 -8.24
CA GLU A 484 -16.65 20.11 -9.51
C GLU A 484 -16.13 18.68 -9.29
N SER A 485 -15.05 18.52 -8.53
CA SER A 485 -14.45 17.20 -8.28
C SER A 485 -15.38 16.27 -7.51
N LEU A 486 -15.99 16.74 -6.42
CA LEU A 486 -16.86 15.91 -5.59
C LEU A 486 -18.16 15.54 -6.29
N SER A 487 -18.77 16.48 -7.02
CA SER A 487 -19.96 16.16 -7.84
C SER A 487 -19.65 15.24 -9.00
N ALA A 488 -18.50 15.43 -9.68
CA ALA A 488 -18.04 14.52 -10.73
C ALA A 488 -17.78 13.09 -10.20
N VAL A 489 -17.19 12.95 -9.02
CA VAL A 489 -17.00 11.63 -8.37
C VAL A 489 -18.35 10.98 -8.09
N ALA A 490 -19.33 11.73 -7.58
CA ALA A 490 -20.67 11.21 -7.31
C ALA A 490 -21.39 10.77 -8.60
N ILE A 491 -21.35 11.60 -9.64
CA ILE A 491 -21.97 11.32 -10.96
C ILE A 491 -21.27 10.12 -11.60
N GLY A 492 -19.94 10.14 -11.71
CA GLY A 492 -19.16 9.05 -12.33
C GLY A 492 -19.35 7.73 -11.60
N GLY A 493 -19.30 7.74 -10.27
CA GLY A 493 -19.56 6.56 -9.45
C GLY A 493 -20.98 5.99 -9.67
N ALA A 494 -21.99 6.86 -9.68
CA ALA A 494 -23.37 6.44 -9.93
C ALA A 494 -23.56 5.82 -11.34
N VAL A 495 -23.00 6.45 -12.37
CA VAL A 495 -23.06 5.95 -13.75
C VAL A 495 -22.33 4.61 -13.85
N PHE A 496 -21.12 4.50 -13.31
CA PHE A 496 -20.35 3.28 -13.38
C PHE A 496 -21.02 2.12 -12.67
N ILE A 497 -21.51 2.32 -11.43
CA ILE A 497 -22.24 1.30 -10.67
C ILE A 497 -23.53 0.91 -11.40
N TYR A 498 -24.27 1.89 -11.94
CA TYR A 498 -25.49 1.60 -12.71
C TYR A 498 -25.23 0.71 -13.92
N CYS A 499 -24.16 1.01 -14.69
CA CYS A 499 -23.76 0.18 -15.83
C CYS A 499 -23.34 -1.23 -15.42
N MET A 500 -22.55 -1.36 -14.33
CA MET A 500 -22.11 -2.64 -13.79
C MET A 500 -23.32 -3.53 -13.42
N MET A 501 -24.33 -2.91 -12.78
CA MET A 501 -25.57 -3.60 -12.39
C MET A 501 -26.41 -4.02 -13.62
N ARG A 502 -26.53 -3.12 -14.63
CA ARG A 502 -27.31 -3.41 -15.84
C ARG A 502 -26.71 -4.53 -16.69
N LEU A 503 -25.39 -4.63 -16.71
CA LEU A 503 -24.66 -5.64 -17.50
C LEU A 503 -24.48 -6.97 -16.75
N GLY A 504 -25.04 -7.11 -15.54
CA GLY A 504 -25.03 -8.36 -14.78
C GLY A 504 -23.63 -8.87 -14.45
N ILE A 505 -22.66 -7.94 -14.22
CA ILE A 505 -21.26 -8.31 -13.99
C ILE A 505 -21.10 -9.06 -12.68
N PHE A 506 -21.87 -8.71 -11.65
CA PHE A 506 -21.83 -9.36 -10.34
C PHE A 506 -23.02 -10.31 -10.17
N THR A 507 -22.73 -11.48 -9.60
CA THR A 507 -23.77 -12.39 -9.11
C THR A 507 -24.40 -11.87 -7.82
N ASP A 508 -25.62 -12.31 -7.47
CA ASP A 508 -26.28 -11.93 -6.21
C ASP A 508 -25.42 -12.28 -4.98
N GLU A 509 -24.68 -13.38 -5.02
CA GLU A 509 -23.78 -13.81 -3.95
C GLU A 509 -22.58 -12.89 -3.82
N GLU A 510 -21.99 -12.47 -4.93
CA GLU A 510 -20.88 -11.51 -4.95
C GLU A 510 -21.31 -10.13 -4.43
N LEU A 511 -22.51 -9.66 -4.82
CA LEU A 511 -23.07 -8.41 -4.32
C LEU A 511 -23.32 -8.47 -2.82
N ASN A 512 -23.85 -9.55 -2.29
CA ASN A 512 -24.10 -9.70 -0.86
C ASN A 512 -22.82 -9.72 -0.01
N SER A 513 -21.68 -10.04 -0.61
CA SER A 513 -20.35 -10.03 0.05
C SER A 513 -19.72 -8.62 0.17
N VAL A 514 -20.27 -7.62 -0.52
CA VAL A 514 -19.77 -6.23 -0.52
C VAL A 514 -20.60 -5.35 0.45
N PRO A 515 -19.98 -4.42 1.21
CA PRO A 515 -20.73 -3.47 2.02
C PRO A 515 -21.78 -2.74 1.18
N PHE A 516 -23.03 -2.67 1.65
CA PHE A 516 -24.21 -2.14 0.95
C PHE A 516 -24.73 -2.98 -0.23
N GLY A 517 -24.10 -4.09 -0.59
CA GLY A 517 -24.49 -4.94 -1.72
C GLY A 517 -25.90 -5.53 -1.58
N SER A 518 -26.34 -5.88 -0.36
CA SER A 518 -27.69 -6.36 -0.09
C SER A 518 -28.81 -5.33 -0.37
N LYS A 519 -28.50 -4.02 -0.26
CA LYS A 519 -29.43 -2.94 -0.66
C LYS A 519 -29.47 -2.79 -2.18
N LEU A 520 -28.33 -2.98 -2.83
CA LEU A 520 -28.20 -2.93 -4.29
C LEU A 520 -28.90 -4.12 -4.96
N SER A 521 -28.76 -5.35 -4.43
CA SER A 521 -29.44 -6.54 -4.94
C SER A 521 -30.97 -6.46 -4.80
N LYS A 522 -31.49 -5.91 -3.68
CA LYS A 522 -32.92 -5.64 -3.50
C LYS A 522 -33.47 -4.61 -4.50
N PHE A 523 -32.67 -3.61 -4.87
CA PHE A 523 -33.06 -2.60 -5.86
C PHE A 523 -33.16 -3.21 -7.27
N MET A 524 -32.30 -4.17 -7.62
CA MET A 524 -32.36 -4.90 -8.89
C MET A 524 -33.60 -5.80 -8.98
N ARG A 525 -33.85 -6.63 -7.95
CA ARG A 525 -35.03 -7.56 -7.92
C ARG A 525 -36.36 -6.83 -8.00
N ARG A 526 -36.52 -5.69 -7.35
CA ARG A 526 -37.73 -4.86 -7.45
C ARG A 526 -38.03 -4.37 -8.86
N ARG A 527 -37.01 -4.21 -9.70
CA ARG A 527 -37.16 -3.71 -11.06
C ARG A 527 -37.45 -4.82 -12.08
N GLU A 528 -36.93 -6.04 -11.86
CA GLU A 528 -37.28 -7.21 -12.66
C GLU A 528 -38.77 -7.62 -12.44
N GLN A 529 -39.28 -7.38 -11.23
CA GLN A 529 -40.70 -7.61 -10.92
C GLN A 529 -41.64 -6.51 -11.45
N ASN A 530 -41.15 -5.29 -11.71
CA ASN A 530 -41.97 -4.17 -12.18
C ASN A 530 -41.76 -3.87 -13.69
N GLY A 531 -40.94 -4.62 -14.41
CA GLY A 531 -40.63 -4.43 -15.82
C GLY A 531 -40.95 -5.62 -16.73
N GLY A 532 -41.75 -6.62 -16.21
CA GLY A 532 -42.35 -7.71 -16.97
C GLY A 532 -43.77 -7.37 -17.40
#